data_a75c618eb4d01bb23a543dbfe1804bbe
#
_entry.id   a75c618eb4d01bb23a543dbfe1804bbe
#
_cell.length_a   1.000
_cell.length_b   1.000
_cell.length_c   1.000
_cell.angle_alpha   90.00
_cell.angle_beta   90.00
_cell.angle_gamma   90.00
#
_symmetry.space_group_name_H-M   'P 1'
#
loop_
_entity.id
_entity.type
_entity.pdbx_description
1 polymer ?
#
loop_
_entity_poly.entity_id
_entity_poly.type
_entity_poly.pdbx_seq_one_letter_code
_entity_poly.pdbx_strand_id
1 'polypeptide(L)'
;RQRAVLRAWLAKAGMRALSSRRLEDLHTQLVDARDDGALRIELPTGQVRRYRGIAWIDTGTNDRPGQAAVAIGAQLFEPAHPAEQRVAVDAWGGALLFAPVASDGVATQTLQAPLVLSPRRGGERIVLRPGGPSRALKQAYQEAGIPAWERQRLPLLYAGEMLVFAAGLGMNQAATHSGTGWRITWRPGLQGAS
;
A
#
# COMPACT_ATOMS: atom_id res chain seq x y z
N ARG A 1 14.10 -29.23 -4.50
CA ARG A 1 13.89 -28.08 -5.38
C ARG A 1 13.18 -26.93 -4.63
N GLN A 2 12.06 -27.15 -3.97
CA GLN A 2 11.30 -26.15 -3.22
C GLN A 2 12.10 -25.51 -2.06
N ARG A 3 12.89 -26.29 -1.31
CA ARG A 3 13.76 -25.79 -0.23
C ARG A 3 14.86 -24.85 -0.74
N ALA A 4 15.39 -25.10 -1.94
CA ALA A 4 16.39 -24.21 -2.56
C ALA A 4 15.77 -22.87 -2.93
N VAL A 5 14.53 -22.87 -3.45
CA VAL A 5 13.77 -21.65 -3.75
C VAL A 5 13.48 -20.88 -2.47
N LEU A 6 13.02 -21.55 -1.42
CA LEU A 6 12.75 -20.92 -0.13
C LEU A 6 14.01 -20.27 0.48
N ARG A 7 15.15 -20.98 0.40
CA ARG A 7 16.44 -20.45 0.88
C ARG A 7 16.88 -19.21 0.09
N ALA A 8 16.76 -19.25 -1.24
CA ALA A 8 17.10 -18.10 -2.10
C ALA A 8 16.17 -16.91 -1.85
N TRP A 9 14.88 -17.15 -1.63
CA TRP A 9 13.89 -16.12 -1.32
C TRP A 9 14.18 -15.43 0.01
N LEU A 10 14.50 -16.20 1.07
CA LEU A 10 14.89 -15.65 2.37
C LEU A 10 16.20 -14.84 2.27
N ALA A 11 17.19 -15.36 1.55
CA ALA A 11 18.48 -14.67 1.36
C ALA A 11 18.31 -13.34 0.61
N LYS A 12 17.46 -13.32 -0.44
CA LYS A 12 17.14 -12.10 -1.20
C LYS A 12 16.49 -11.01 -0.33
N ALA A 13 15.75 -11.41 0.70
CA ALA A 13 15.15 -10.51 1.67
C ALA A 13 16.09 -10.11 2.82
N GLY A 14 17.37 -10.45 2.76
CA GLY A 14 18.35 -10.14 3.80
C GLY A 14 18.20 -10.95 5.09
N MET A 15 17.43 -12.05 5.04
CA MET A 15 17.23 -12.91 6.21
C MET A 15 18.49 -13.73 6.50
N ARG A 16 18.82 -13.85 7.80
CA ARG A 16 19.93 -14.72 8.22
C ARG A 16 19.68 -16.18 7.80
N ALA A 17 20.73 -16.86 7.36
CA ALA A 17 20.64 -18.26 6.94
C ALA A 17 20.08 -19.16 8.06
N LEU A 18 19.08 -19.95 7.71
CA LEU A 18 18.46 -20.92 8.60
C LEU A 18 19.17 -22.28 8.49
N SER A 19 19.21 -23.03 9.60
CA SER A 19 19.62 -24.43 9.58
C SER A 19 18.69 -25.25 8.67
N SER A 20 19.18 -26.37 8.16
CA SER A 20 18.40 -27.26 7.28
C SER A 20 17.10 -27.72 7.95
N ARG A 21 17.14 -28.07 9.24
CA ARG A 21 15.96 -28.44 10.04
C ARG A 21 14.94 -27.30 10.11
N ARG A 22 15.39 -26.08 10.46
CA ARG A 22 14.51 -24.92 10.57
C ARG A 22 13.87 -24.54 9.24
N LEU A 23 14.63 -24.72 8.14
CA LEU A 23 14.12 -24.49 6.78
C LEU A 23 13.05 -25.52 6.40
N GLU A 24 13.21 -26.78 6.84
CA GLU A 24 12.24 -27.84 6.64
C GLU A 24 10.96 -27.60 7.41
N ASP A 25 11.07 -27.24 8.70
CA ASP A 25 9.94 -26.87 9.55
C ASP A 25 9.16 -25.70 8.94
N LEU A 26 9.87 -24.66 8.48
CA LEU A 26 9.28 -23.51 7.80
C LEU A 26 8.54 -23.92 6.52
N HIS A 27 9.15 -24.76 5.70
CA HIS A 27 8.54 -25.26 4.46
C HIS A 27 7.25 -26.02 4.76
N THR A 28 7.28 -26.96 5.70
CA THR A 28 6.12 -27.75 6.12
C THR A 28 4.99 -26.85 6.60
N GLN A 29 5.27 -25.91 7.52
CA GLN A 29 4.27 -24.97 8.01
C GLN A 29 3.66 -24.11 6.91
N LEU A 30 4.47 -23.67 5.92
CA LEU A 30 3.99 -22.87 4.80
C LEU A 30 3.10 -23.69 3.85
N VAL A 31 3.40 -24.98 3.65
CA VAL A 31 2.61 -25.84 2.76
C VAL A 31 1.31 -26.29 3.43
N ASP A 32 1.38 -26.65 4.70
CA ASP A 32 0.24 -27.22 5.44
C ASP A 32 -0.73 -26.15 5.97
N ALA A 33 -0.34 -24.88 5.90
CA ALA A 33 -1.19 -23.79 6.36
C ALA A 33 -2.47 -23.68 5.51
N ARG A 34 -3.62 -23.53 6.18
CA ARG A 34 -4.91 -23.28 5.53
C ARG A 34 -4.92 -21.94 4.83
N ASP A 35 -5.62 -21.85 3.70
CA ASP A 35 -5.69 -20.62 2.90
C ASP A 35 -6.51 -19.50 3.55
N ASP A 36 -7.41 -19.84 4.47
CA ASP A 36 -8.22 -18.90 5.26
C ASP A 36 -7.50 -18.39 6.52
N GLY A 37 -6.40 -19.04 6.92
CA GLY A 37 -5.59 -18.70 8.08
C GLY A 37 -4.51 -17.64 7.79
N ALA A 38 -4.24 -16.80 8.79
CA ALA A 38 -3.10 -15.90 8.80
C ALA A 38 -1.93 -16.58 9.52
N LEU A 39 -1.10 -17.32 8.79
CA LEU A 39 0.10 -17.93 9.37
C LEU A 39 1.15 -16.87 9.64
N ARG A 40 1.78 -16.95 10.81
CA ARG A 40 2.93 -16.14 11.21
C ARG A 40 4.00 -17.03 11.83
N ILE A 41 5.21 -16.99 11.29
CA ILE A 41 6.36 -17.76 11.77
C ILE A 41 7.48 -16.79 12.08
N GLU A 42 7.89 -16.74 13.34
CA GLU A 42 9.02 -15.93 13.80
C GLU A 42 10.34 -16.58 13.38
N LEU A 43 11.24 -15.75 12.86
CA LEU A 43 12.59 -16.09 12.47
C LEU A 43 13.60 -15.17 13.18
N PRO A 44 14.91 -15.54 13.24
CA PRO A 44 15.90 -14.76 14.00
C PRO A 44 16.03 -13.28 13.56
N THR A 45 15.74 -12.96 12.32
CA THR A 45 15.87 -11.62 11.74
C THR A 45 14.59 -11.11 11.11
N GLY A 46 13.44 -11.56 11.61
CA GLY A 46 12.14 -11.13 11.10
C GLY A 46 11.09 -12.24 11.21
N GLN A 47 10.10 -12.19 10.36
CA GLN A 47 9.00 -13.16 10.34
C GLN A 47 8.56 -13.48 8.92
N VAL A 48 8.07 -14.70 8.71
CA VAL A 48 7.36 -15.11 7.50
C VAL A 48 5.86 -15.16 7.82
N ARG A 49 5.07 -14.57 6.95
CA ARG A 49 3.61 -14.59 7.03
C ARG A 49 3.04 -15.22 5.78
N ARG A 50 1.92 -15.95 5.91
CA ARG A 50 1.15 -16.48 4.78
C ARG A 50 -0.33 -16.12 4.93
N TYR A 51 -0.92 -15.72 3.83
CA TYR A 51 -2.34 -15.43 3.74
C TYR A 51 -2.85 -15.71 2.33
N ARG A 52 -3.93 -16.46 2.17
CA ARG A 52 -4.52 -16.86 0.88
C ARG A 52 -3.48 -17.42 -0.12
N GLY A 53 -2.65 -18.35 0.33
CA GLY A 53 -1.66 -19.02 -0.52
C GLY A 53 -0.39 -18.19 -0.82
N ILE A 54 -0.34 -16.90 -0.46
CA ILE A 54 0.82 -16.04 -0.69
C ILE A 54 1.62 -15.90 0.60
N ALA A 55 2.96 -16.00 0.49
CA ALA A 55 3.87 -15.80 1.61
C ALA A 55 4.61 -14.47 1.47
N TRP A 56 4.84 -13.78 2.60
CA TRP A 56 5.60 -12.55 2.71
C TRP A 56 6.68 -12.68 3.76
N ILE A 57 7.79 -11.97 3.54
CA ILE A 57 8.82 -11.77 4.55
C ILE A 57 8.65 -10.37 5.14
N ASP A 58 8.64 -10.29 6.47
CA ASP A 58 8.65 -9.06 7.22
C ASP A 58 9.92 -9.07 8.09
N THR A 59 10.93 -8.32 7.66
CA THR A 59 12.24 -8.29 8.33
C THR A 59 12.26 -7.42 9.58
N GLY A 60 11.14 -6.78 9.91
CA GLY A 60 11.06 -5.90 11.09
C GLY A 60 11.89 -4.61 10.98
N THR A 61 12.74 -4.50 9.94
CA THR A 61 13.60 -3.33 9.72
C THR A 61 12.83 -2.12 9.17
N ASN A 62 11.59 -2.30 8.79
CA ASN A 62 10.71 -1.18 8.56
C ASN A 62 10.23 -0.68 9.92
N ASP A 63 10.94 0.28 10.49
CA ASP A 63 10.36 1.25 11.40
C ASP A 63 8.97 1.55 10.84
N ARG A 64 7.94 1.39 11.66
CA ARG A 64 6.54 1.41 11.24
C ARG A 64 6.25 2.69 10.42
N PRO A 65 6.46 2.70 9.07
CA PRO A 65 6.09 3.86 8.30
C PRO A 65 4.57 3.97 8.40
N GLY A 66 4.08 5.14 8.59
CA GLY A 66 2.68 5.39 8.38
C GLY A 66 1.78 5.36 9.61
N GLN A 67 2.28 5.69 10.80
CA GLN A 67 1.40 5.90 11.97
C GLN A 67 0.99 7.35 12.18
N ALA A 68 1.67 8.30 11.55
CA ALA A 68 1.35 9.73 11.64
C ALA A 68 0.69 10.24 10.35
N ALA A 69 -0.25 11.17 10.51
CA ALA A 69 -0.75 11.95 9.39
C ALA A 69 0.33 12.91 8.91
N VAL A 70 0.54 12.96 7.60
CA VAL A 70 1.54 13.83 6.96
C VAL A 70 0.84 14.77 6.00
N ALA A 71 1.03 16.08 6.20
CA ALA A 71 0.55 17.07 5.24
C ALA A 71 1.36 17.01 3.95
N ILE A 72 0.68 16.97 2.82
CA ILE A 72 1.25 17.03 1.48
C ILE A 72 1.07 18.46 0.98
N GLY A 73 2.15 19.12 0.55
CA GLY A 73 2.08 20.52 0.11
C GLY A 73 1.14 20.71 -1.08
N ALA A 74 0.18 21.61 -0.94
CA ALA A 74 -0.82 21.92 -1.97
C ALA A 74 -0.24 22.68 -3.19
N GLN A 75 1.00 23.17 -3.12
CA GLN A 75 1.65 23.99 -4.16
C GLN A 75 2.00 23.24 -5.44
N LEU A 76 1.77 21.93 -5.49
CA LEU A 76 2.20 21.04 -6.56
C LEU A 76 1.26 21.05 -7.78
N PHE A 77 0.05 21.59 -7.67
CA PHE A 77 -0.97 21.44 -8.71
C PHE A 77 -1.28 22.78 -9.40
N GLU A 78 -0.31 23.32 -10.15
CA GLU A 78 -0.59 24.47 -11.02
C GLU A 78 -1.24 24.00 -12.33
N PRO A 79 -2.40 24.57 -12.71
CA PRO A 79 -3.09 24.21 -13.95
C PRO A 79 -2.25 24.47 -15.22
N ALA A 80 -1.28 25.37 -15.14
CA ALA A 80 -0.47 25.78 -16.29
C ALA A 80 0.61 24.79 -16.73
N HIS A 81 0.99 23.83 -15.88
CA HIS A 81 2.04 22.87 -16.19
C HIS A 81 1.64 21.44 -15.77
N PRO A 82 0.86 20.73 -16.60
CA PRO A 82 0.43 19.37 -16.28
C PRO A 82 1.58 18.37 -16.52
N ALA A 83 2.67 18.48 -15.77
CA ALA A 83 3.72 17.47 -15.74
C ALA A 83 3.46 16.46 -14.63
N GLU A 84 3.91 15.22 -14.82
CA GLU A 84 3.90 14.21 -13.76
C GLU A 84 4.67 14.74 -12.54
N GLN A 85 4.07 14.61 -11.36
CA GLN A 85 4.64 15.09 -10.11
C GLN A 85 4.87 13.94 -9.17
N ARG A 86 6.02 13.95 -8.51
CA ARG A 86 6.39 12.98 -7.50
C ARG A 86 6.57 13.67 -6.14
N VAL A 87 5.87 13.18 -5.14
CA VAL A 87 5.99 13.63 -3.77
C VAL A 87 6.53 12.49 -2.92
N ALA A 88 7.79 12.61 -2.51
CA ALA A 88 8.38 11.66 -1.56
C ALA A 88 7.73 11.85 -0.18
N VAL A 89 7.38 10.74 0.47
CA VAL A 89 6.81 10.74 1.81
C VAL A 89 7.57 9.72 2.66
N ASP A 90 8.71 10.16 3.17
CA ASP A 90 9.68 9.32 3.89
C ASP A 90 9.05 8.67 5.13
N ALA A 91 8.20 9.40 5.84
CA ALA A 91 7.44 8.86 6.97
C ALA A 91 6.57 7.64 6.62
N TRP A 92 6.29 7.43 5.33
CA TRP A 92 5.54 6.28 4.81
C TRP A 92 6.41 5.33 3.98
N GLY A 93 7.70 5.63 3.83
CA GLY A 93 8.66 4.81 3.08
C GLY A 93 8.31 4.68 1.60
N GLY A 94 7.83 5.76 0.96
CA GLY A 94 7.43 5.72 -0.43
C GLY A 94 7.15 7.09 -1.04
N ALA A 95 6.50 7.11 -2.19
CA ALA A 95 6.13 8.34 -2.89
C ALA A 95 4.73 8.27 -3.49
N LEU A 96 4.03 9.40 -3.48
CA LEU A 96 2.85 9.64 -4.29
C LEU A 96 3.27 10.14 -5.66
N LEU A 97 2.68 9.56 -6.70
CA LEU A 97 2.81 10.01 -8.09
C LEU A 97 1.47 10.58 -8.52
N PHE A 98 1.49 11.77 -9.11
CA PHE A 98 0.35 12.44 -9.70
C PHE A 98 0.61 12.61 -11.18
N ALA A 99 -0.11 11.88 -12.02
CA ALA A 99 0.00 11.95 -13.47
C ALA A 99 -1.23 12.64 -14.05
N PRO A 100 -1.07 13.63 -14.94
CA PRO A 100 -2.20 14.27 -15.60
C PRO A 100 -2.93 13.26 -16.49
N VAL A 101 -4.26 13.30 -16.47
CA VAL A 101 -5.12 12.45 -17.31
C VAL A 101 -6.22 13.28 -17.95
N ALA A 102 -6.67 12.87 -19.14
CA ALA A 102 -7.71 13.57 -19.87
C ALA A 102 -9.12 13.32 -19.29
N SER A 103 -9.30 12.19 -18.60
CA SER A 103 -10.57 11.84 -17.96
C SER A 103 -10.35 10.94 -16.74
N ASP A 104 -11.38 10.79 -15.93
CA ASP A 104 -11.41 9.86 -14.79
C ASP A 104 -10.32 10.12 -13.75
N GLY A 105 -9.85 11.37 -13.66
CA GLY A 105 -8.91 11.85 -12.67
C GLY A 105 -9.57 12.61 -11.53
N VAL A 106 -8.83 12.87 -10.47
CA VAL A 106 -9.22 13.82 -9.42
C VAL A 106 -9.00 15.23 -9.95
N ALA A 107 -10.00 16.09 -9.83
CA ALA A 107 -9.94 17.47 -10.31
C ALA A 107 -8.80 18.24 -9.62
N THR A 108 -8.10 19.11 -10.35
CA THR A 108 -7.10 20.01 -9.80
C THR A 108 -7.64 20.83 -8.62
N GLN A 109 -8.86 21.35 -8.75
CA GLN A 109 -9.52 22.11 -7.68
C GLN A 109 -9.68 21.27 -6.39
N THR A 110 -10.00 19.98 -6.49
CA THR A 110 -10.07 19.08 -5.33
C THR A 110 -8.70 18.95 -4.64
N LEU A 111 -7.62 18.86 -5.42
CA LEU A 111 -6.26 18.74 -4.91
C LEU A 111 -5.69 20.06 -4.35
N GLN A 112 -6.35 21.19 -4.55
CA GLN A 112 -5.98 22.47 -3.91
C GLN A 112 -6.43 22.54 -2.44
N ALA A 113 -7.36 21.68 -2.02
CA ALA A 113 -7.66 21.53 -0.60
C ALA A 113 -6.43 20.96 0.16
N PRO A 114 -6.34 21.16 1.48
CA PRO A 114 -5.27 20.57 2.28
C PRO A 114 -5.19 19.06 2.07
N LEU A 115 -4.05 18.60 1.54
CA LEU A 115 -3.81 17.19 1.30
C LEU A 115 -3.13 16.56 2.53
N VAL A 116 -3.71 15.46 2.99
CA VAL A 116 -3.19 14.73 4.15
C VAL A 116 -3.08 13.25 3.81
N LEU A 117 -1.87 12.71 3.91
CA LEU A 117 -1.65 11.26 3.88
C LEU A 117 -1.79 10.74 5.30
N SER A 118 -2.68 9.79 5.53
CA SER A 118 -2.97 9.33 6.89
C SER A 118 -3.18 7.82 6.98
N PRO A 119 -2.98 7.21 8.16
CA PRO A 119 -3.35 5.82 8.39
C PRO A 119 -4.88 5.68 8.40
N ARG A 120 -5.32 4.43 8.27
CA ARG A 120 -6.73 4.08 8.44
C ARG A 120 -7.16 4.34 9.89
N ARG A 121 -8.32 4.96 10.05
CA ARG A 121 -8.96 5.23 11.35
C ARG A 121 -10.10 4.26 11.64
N GLY A 122 -10.64 3.61 10.59
CA GLY A 122 -11.84 2.78 10.64
C GLY A 122 -13.08 3.55 10.21
N GLY A 123 -14.02 2.84 9.59
CA GLY A 123 -15.25 3.46 9.09
C GLY A 123 -15.14 4.10 7.70
N GLU A 124 -13.95 4.17 7.13
CA GLU A 124 -13.75 4.73 5.79
C GLU A 124 -14.56 3.97 4.73
N ARG A 125 -15.03 4.70 3.74
CA ARG A 125 -15.75 4.16 2.59
C ARG A 125 -15.08 4.58 1.28
N ILE A 126 -15.22 3.74 0.25
CA ILE A 126 -14.64 3.97 -1.08
C ILE A 126 -15.59 3.50 -2.17
N VAL A 127 -15.57 4.18 -3.29
CA VAL A 127 -16.21 3.77 -4.55
C VAL A 127 -15.10 3.34 -5.51
N LEU A 128 -15.09 2.07 -5.93
CA LEU A 128 -14.02 1.50 -6.77
C LEU A 128 -14.32 1.53 -8.27
N ARG A 129 -15.56 1.77 -8.65
CA ARG A 129 -15.98 1.86 -10.05
C ARG A 129 -16.85 3.08 -10.26
N PRO A 130 -16.74 3.77 -11.39
CA PRO A 130 -17.63 4.88 -11.72
C PRO A 130 -19.11 4.47 -11.58
N GLY A 131 -19.90 5.28 -10.86
CA GLY A 131 -21.29 4.98 -10.59
C GLY A 131 -21.57 3.77 -9.69
N GLY A 132 -20.54 3.12 -9.19
CA GLY A 132 -20.66 1.95 -8.33
C GLY A 132 -21.09 2.27 -6.90
N PRO A 133 -21.46 1.26 -6.10
CA PRO A 133 -21.84 1.47 -4.71
C PRO A 133 -20.64 1.83 -3.84
N SER A 134 -20.88 2.72 -2.89
CA SER A 134 -19.93 2.97 -1.80
C SER A 134 -19.87 1.76 -0.87
N ARG A 135 -18.69 1.30 -0.55
CA ARG A 135 -18.45 0.14 0.33
C ARG A 135 -17.44 0.44 1.43
N ALA A 136 -17.48 -0.32 2.50
CA ALA A 136 -16.49 -0.19 3.56
C ALA A 136 -15.09 -0.49 3.03
N LEU A 137 -14.12 0.38 3.30
CA LEU A 137 -12.73 0.23 2.87
C LEU A 137 -12.11 -1.09 3.37
N LYS A 138 -12.47 -1.51 4.60
CA LYS A 138 -12.06 -2.81 5.15
C LYS A 138 -12.46 -3.97 4.24
N GLN A 139 -13.71 -3.97 3.77
CA GLN A 139 -14.24 -5.01 2.89
C GLN A 139 -13.54 -4.97 1.52
N ALA A 140 -13.35 -3.78 0.95
CA ALA A 140 -12.65 -3.61 -0.32
C ALA A 140 -11.22 -4.20 -0.27
N TYR A 141 -10.48 -3.95 0.80
CA TYR A 141 -9.17 -4.55 1.01
C TYR A 141 -9.23 -6.09 1.17
N GLN A 142 -10.27 -6.62 1.83
CA GLN A 142 -10.45 -8.07 1.96
C GLN A 142 -10.70 -8.73 0.61
N GLU A 143 -11.55 -8.13 -0.21
CA GLU A 143 -11.84 -8.60 -1.58
C GLU A 143 -10.59 -8.54 -2.46
N ALA A 144 -9.80 -7.48 -2.35
CA ALA A 144 -8.50 -7.34 -3.03
C ALA A 144 -7.40 -8.30 -2.50
N GLY A 145 -7.70 -9.13 -1.51
CA GLY A 145 -6.76 -10.10 -0.96
C GLY A 145 -5.64 -9.48 -0.11
N ILE A 146 -5.74 -8.20 0.26
CA ILE A 146 -4.72 -7.52 1.06
C ILE A 146 -4.86 -7.93 2.54
N PRO A 147 -3.83 -8.51 3.15
CA PRO A 147 -3.90 -8.99 4.52
C PRO A 147 -4.01 -7.85 5.55
N ALA A 148 -4.57 -8.16 6.73
CA ALA A 148 -4.87 -7.15 7.74
C ALA A 148 -3.65 -6.34 8.21
N TRP A 149 -2.48 -6.98 8.32
CA TRP A 149 -1.23 -6.32 8.73
C TRP A 149 -0.66 -5.39 7.66
N GLU A 150 -0.90 -5.68 6.36
CA GLU A 150 -0.47 -4.83 5.26
C GLU A 150 -1.38 -3.61 5.14
N ARG A 151 -2.69 -3.77 5.34
CA ARG A 151 -3.66 -2.66 5.30
C ARG A 151 -3.32 -1.53 6.27
N GLN A 152 -2.66 -1.84 7.39
CA GLN A 152 -2.23 -0.84 8.37
C GLN A 152 -1.04 -0.01 7.89
N ARG A 153 -0.30 -0.52 6.88
CA ARG A 153 0.87 0.13 6.28
C ARG A 153 0.54 0.88 4.99
N LEU A 154 -0.69 0.75 4.50
CA LEU A 154 -1.12 1.38 3.27
C LEU A 154 -1.71 2.76 3.57
N PRO A 155 -1.13 3.83 2.99
CA PRO A 155 -1.61 5.17 3.21
C PRO A 155 -2.94 5.44 2.52
N LEU A 156 -3.72 6.35 3.13
CA LEU A 156 -4.91 6.96 2.57
C LEU A 156 -4.62 8.43 2.31
N LEU A 157 -4.93 8.93 1.12
CA LEU A 157 -4.83 10.35 0.80
C LEU A 157 -6.19 10.99 0.89
N TYR A 158 -6.26 12.06 1.66
CA TYR A 158 -7.43 12.91 1.81
C TYR A 158 -7.16 14.29 1.20
N ALA A 159 -8.19 14.87 0.58
CA ALA A 159 -8.26 16.27 0.20
C ALA A 159 -9.35 16.92 1.08
N GLY A 160 -8.94 17.71 2.07
CA GLY A 160 -9.82 18.08 3.18
C GLY A 160 -10.34 16.83 3.90
N GLU A 161 -11.66 16.67 3.94
CA GLU A 161 -12.31 15.50 4.54
C GLU A 161 -12.59 14.35 3.53
N MET A 162 -12.40 14.60 2.25
CA MET A 162 -12.70 13.63 1.19
C MET A 162 -11.56 12.64 1.02
N LEU A 163 -11.83 11.34 1.15
CA LEU A 163 -10.90 10.29 0.74
C LEU A 163 -10.80 10.30 -0.80
N VAL A 164 -9.62 10.63 -1.33
CA VAL A 164 -9.39 10.68 -2.79
C VAL A 164 -8.62 9.46 -3.31
N PHE A 165 -7.82 8.82 -2.47
CA PHE A 165 -7.02 7.67 -2.87
C PHE A 165 -6.74 6.73 -1.69
N ALA A 166 -6.72 5.43 -1.98
CA ALA A 166 -6.33 4.38 -1.03
C ALA A 166 -5.25 3.49 -1.63
N ALA A 167 -4.06 3.48 -1.05
CA ALA A 167 -2.98 2.62 -1.53
C ALA A 167 -3.41 1.14 -1.54
N GLY A 168 -3.04 0.40 -2.58
CA GLY A 168 -3.47 -0.98 -2.80
C GLY A 168 -4.84 -1.15 -3.47
N LEU A 169 -5.68 -0.09 -3.50
CA LEU A 169 -7.00 -0.12 -4.18
C LEU A 169 -7.09 0.89 -5.33
N GLY A 170 -6.43 2.04 -5.20
CA GLY A 170 -6.48 3.09 -6.20
C GLY A 170 -7.32 4.30 -5.79
N MET A 171 -7.75 5.08 -6.79
CA MET A 171 -8.53 6.29 -6.58
C MET A 171 -9.95 5.98 -6.14
N ASN A 172 -10.48 6.83 -5.26
CA ASN A 172 -11.91 6.82 -4.95
C ASN A 172 -12.68 7.43 -6.11
N GLN A 173 -13.47 6.63 -6.81
CA GLN A 173 -14.25 7.06 -7.97
C GLN A 173 -15.29 8.13 -7.64
N ALA A 174 -15.67 8.28 -6.37
CA ALA A 174 -16.50 9.39 -5.92
C ALA A 174 -15.78 10.76 -5.95
N ALA A 175 -14.43 10.75 -6.01
CA ALA A 175 -13.60 11.95 -6.11
C ALA A 175 -13.11 12.23 -7.54
N THR A 176 -13.41 11.36 -8.49
CA THR A 176 -13.03 11.53 -9.91
C THR A 176 -14.15 12.19 -10.72
N HIS A 177 -13.79 12.76 -11.86
CA HIS A 177 -14.74 13.37 -12.80
C HIS A 177 -14.34 13.09 -14.26
N SER A 178 -15.24 13.30 -15.20
CA SER A 178 -15.05 13.01 -16.62
C SER A 178 -14.14 14.01 -17.37
N GLY A 179 -13.72 15.09 -16.72
CA GLY A 179 -12.79 16.08 -17.30
C GLY A 179 -11.33 15.76 -16.99
N THR A 180 -10.46 16.67 -17.42
CA THR A 180 -9.02 16.62 -17.14
C THR A 180 -8.77 16.64 -15.63
N GLY A 181 -7.85 15.82 -15.18
CA GLY A 181 -7.53 15.69 -13.76
C GLY A 181 -6.23 14.94 -13.53
N TRP A 182 -6.10 14.40 -12.35
CA TRP A 182 -4.89 13.75 -11.90
C TRP A 182 -5.15 12.30 -11.51
N ARG A 183 -4.34 11.39 -12.04
CA ARG A 183 -4.25 10.00 -11.56
C ARG A 183 -3.26 9.94 -10.43
N ILE A 184 -3.68 9.34 -9.31
CA ILE A 184 -2.86 9.19 -8.11
C ILE A 184 -2.40 7.75 -7.99
N THR A 185 -1.10 7.55 -7.71
CA THR A 185 -0.53 6.22 -7.50
C THR A 185 0.44 6.27 -6.32
N TRP A 186 0.48 5.21 -5.53
CA TRP A 186 1.46 5.02 -4.47
C TRP A 186 2.57 4.08 -4.92
N ARG A 187 3.82 4.47 -4.69
CA ARG A 187 5.01 3.65 -4.94
C ARG A 187 5.76 3.44 -3.63
N PRO A 188 5.69 2.25 -3.02
CA PRO A 188 6.50 1.92 -1.85
C PRO A 188 7.97 1.78 -2.24
N GLY A 189 8.90 2.05 -1.29
CA GLY A 189 10.34 1.85 -1.47
C GLY A 189 11.05 2.89 -2.34
N LEU A 190 10.34 3.88 -2.89
CA LEU A 190 10.95 5.02 -3.56
C LEU A 190 11.28 6.11 -2.53
N GLN A 191 12.27 5.87 -1.70
CA GLN A 191 12.86 6.94 -0.88
C GLN A 191 13.55 7.95 -1.81
N GLY A 192 13.56 9.23 -1.43
CA GLY A 192 14.18 10.27 -2.21
C GLY A 192 15.64 9.92 -2.51
N ALA A 193 16.04 9.93 -3.78
CA ALA A 193 17.45 10.05 -4.10
C ALA A 193 17.88 11.44 -3.61
N SER A 194 18.74 11.46 -2.59
CA SER A 194 19.42 12.65 -2.11
C SER A 194 20.39 13.16 -3.17
#